data_7dd02fef27a47e4e60851e9f2c7247cf
#
_entry.id   7dd02fef27a47e4e60851e9f2c7247cf
#
_cell.length_a   1.000
_cell.length_b   1.000
_cell.length_c   1.000
_cell.angle_alpha   90.00
_cell.angle_beta   90.00
_cell.angle_gamma   90.00
#
_symmetry.space_group_name_H-M   'P 1'
#
loop_
_entity.id
_entity.type
_entity.pdbx_description
1 polymer ?
#
loop_
_entity_poly.entity_id
_entity_poly.type
_entity_poly.pdbx_seq_one_letter_code
_entity_poly.pdbx_strand_id
1 'polypeptide(L)'
;GSGDNYLEDYYWVDIANVSDVPVYFNQTSSDAYDGQSWWCADAGVGGYLDAWVQVLQSPTINVPAGGTLSAMMKWGIEDYAGAAVGGTCTDGWDAANVRISSDGGATWNLLNGNDPYDFNYGYGWIYNDPEYDCGGSLEQVAAGWGGQADWHEVTFDLSEYLGMDVMFQFVFGSDPAYSTPDDNSLTGFKVDDITVTDGSGNIVFLDNADDEVYMTPMNGLEYAWEQYFYDYGDITRPGSLGWEEYAPGMPFNGNAQLDISEYAGDNVRVRFTARMDDNDDGGNGDGLYIDDLHIWKVSYNDVPIVENLEAYGLDNQVVISWDM
;
A
#
# COMPACT_ATOMS: atom_id res chain seq x y z
N GLY A 1 38.43 -6.29 17.08
CA GLY A 1 37.13 -6.54 16.64
C GLY A 1 37.19 -7.37 15.39
N SER A 2 36.54 -8.47 15.34
CA SER A 2 36.33 -9.28 14.14
C SER A 2 35.45 -8.48 13.23
N GLY A 3 35.87 -8.22 12.02
CA GLY A 3 35.10 -7.47 11.03
C GLY A 3 33.96 -8.26 10.41
N ASP A 4 33.11 -8.81 11.22
CA ASP A 4 32.06 -9.71 10.75
C ASP A 4 30.64 -9.12 10.82
N ASN A 5 30.48 -7.89 11.31
CA ASN A 5 29.16 -7.33 11.59
C ASN A 5 28.68 -6.27 10.60
N TYR A 6 29.46 -5.96 9.58
CA TYR A 6 29.11 -4.88 8.63
C TYR A 6 28.07 -5.28 7.56
N LEU A 7 27.54 -6.49 7.62
CA LEU A 7 26.48 -6.96 6.72
C LEU A 7 25.11 -7.04 7.38
N GLU A 8 25.00 -6.58 8.62
CA GLU A 8 23.78 -6.74 9.40
C GLU A 8 22.79 -5.58 9.22
N ASP A 9 23.29 -4.41 8.85
CA ASP A 9 22.46 -3.26 8.54
C ASP A 9 22.31 -3.07 7.03
N TYR A 10 21.06 -2.89 6.59
CA TYR A 10 20.73 -2.82 5.18
C TYR A 10 19.91 -1.58 4.88
N TYR A 11 20.18 -0.97 3.75
CA TYR A 11 19.44 0.15 3.22
C TYR A 11 18.89 -0.19 1.84
N TRP A 12 17.61 0.01 1.64
CA TRP A 12 16.94 -0.28 0.38
C TRP A 12 16.34 0.97 -0.19
N VAL A 13 16.24 0.99 -1.49
CA VAL A 13 15.33 1.88 -2.20
C VAL A 13 14.31 1.02 -2.92
N ASP A 14 13.07 1.25 -2.63
CA ASP A 14 11.95 0.57 -3.27
C ASP A 14 11.22 1.54 -4.18
N ILE A 15 10.81 1.07 -5.35
CA ILE A 15 10.05 1.85 -6.31
C ILE A 15 8.81 1.04 -6.67
N ALA A 16 7.65 1.67 -6.57
CA ALA A 16 6.39 1.08 -6.96
C ALA A 16 5.73 1.88 -8.08
N ASN A 17 5.19 1.20 -9.05
CA ASN A 17 4.24 1.77 -9.99
C ASN A 17 2.88 1.85 -9.30
N VAL A 18 2.29 3.04 -9.27
CA VAL A 18 0.98 3.29 -8.66
C VAL A 18 -0.07 3.76 -9.68
N SER A 19 0.25 3.70 -10.99
CA SER A 19 -0.65 4.19 -12.05
C SER A 19 -1.73 3.20 -12.45
N ASP A 20 -1.50 1.90 -12.24
CA ASP A 20 -2.35 0.82 -12.71
C ASP A 20 -2.71 -0.16 -11.58
N VAL A 21 -3.05 0.36 -10.41
CA VAL A 21 -3.47 -0.51 -9.31
C VAL A 21 -4.84 -1.09 -9.64
N PRO A 22 -4.96 -2.41 -9.83
CA PRO A 22 -6.23 -3.03 -10.11
C PRO A 22 -7.21 -2.81 -8.97
N VAL A 23 -8.48 -2.67 -9.34
CA VAL A 23 -9.58 -2.60 -8.37
C VAL A 23 -10.19 -3.98 -8.28
N TYR A 24 -10.13 -4.57 -7.09
CA TYR A 24 -10.59 -5.92 -6.87
C TYR A 24 -11.94 -6.01 -6.13
N PHE A 25 -12.50 -4.90 -5.61
CA PHE A 25 -13.90 -4.91 -5.24
C PHE A 25 -14.78 -4.95 -6.48
N ASN A 26 -15.54 -6.01 -6.62
CA ASN A 26 -16.43 -6.24 -7.74
C ASN A 26 -17.75 -6.86 -7.26
N GLN A 27 -18.80 -6.75 -8.08
CA GLN A 27 -20.08 -7.40 -7.81
C GLN A 27 -20.02 -8.85 -8.26
N THR A 28 -20.52 -9.76 -7.43
CA THR A 28 -20.58 -11.19 -7.73
C THR A 28 -21.88 -11.82 -7.25
N SER A 29 -22.44 -12.73 -8.05
CA SER A 29 -23.52 -13.61 -7.62
C SER A 29 -23.01 -14.94 -7.04
N SER A 30 -21.69 -15.14 -7.05
CA SER A 30 -21.09 -16.34 -6.48
C SER A 30 -21.03 -16.25 -4.96
N ASP A 31 -21.80 -17.12 -4.30
CA ASP A 31 -21.89 -17.14 -2.83
C ASP A 31 -22.25 -15.75 -2.26
N ALA A 32 -23.20 -15.06 -2.91
CA ALA A 32 -23.77 -13.82 -2.46
C ALA A 32 -24.74 -14.05 -1.30
N TYR A 33 -25.01 -13.02 -0.50
CA TYR A 33 -26.03 -13.08 0.56
C TYR A 33 -27.45 -13.08 -0.08
N ASP A 34 -27.69 -12.09 -0.95
CA ASP A 34 -28.87 -12.05 -1.83
C ASP A 34 -28.41 -11.54 -3.19
N GLY A 35 -29.00 -11.99 -4.27
CA GLY A 35 -28.72 -11.56 -5.65
C GLY A 35 -27.22 -11.47 -5.98
N GLN A 36 -26.63 -10.32 -5.76
CA GLN A 36 -25.20 -10.04 -5.86
C GLN A 36 -24.68 -9.43 -4.57
N SER A 37 -23.38 -9.62 -4.28
CA SER A 37 -22.67 -8.98 -3.17
C SER A 37 -21.42 -8.29 -3.70
N TRP A 38 -20.93 -7.29 -2.99
CA TRP A 38 -19.59 -6.76 -3.18
C TRP A 38 -18.57 -7.80 -2.70
N TRP A 39 -17.59 -8.08 -3.52
CA TRP A 39 -16.55 -9.06 -3.25
C TRP A 39 -15.16 -8.47 -3.51
N CYS A 40 -14.32 -8.42 -2.49
CA CYS A 40 -12.92 -8.05 -2.61
C CYS A 40 -12.12 -9.29 -3.00
N ALA A 41 -11.96 -9.51 -4.28
CA ALA A 41 -11.23 -10.67 -4.82
C ALA A 41 -10.98 -10.56 -6.32
N ASP A 42 -10.01 -11.32 -6.79
CA ASP A 42 -9.84 -11.65 -8.19
C ASP A 42 -10.62 -12.94 -8.52
N ALA A 43 -11.64 -12.81 -9.37
CA ALA A 43 -12.46 -13.94 -9.80
C ALA A 43 -11.65 -15.01 -10.54
N GLY A 44 -10.53 -14.66 -11.17
CA GLY A 44 -9.64 -15.59 -11.86
C GLY A 44 -8.86 -16.48 -10.90
N VAL A 45 -8.62 -16.02 -9.68
CA VAL A 45 -7.96 -16.76 -8.60
C VAL A 45 -8.99 -17.42 -7.68
N GLY A 46 -10.16 -16.82 -7.54
CA GLY A 46 -11.22 -17.28 -6.64
C GLY A 46 -11.14 -16.72 -5.23
N GLY A 47 -10.34 -15.66 -5.04
CA GLY A 47 -10.11 -14.98 -3.79
C GLY A 47 -9.11 -13.85 -3.98
N TYR A 48 -8.20 -13.63 -3.05
CA TYR A 48 -7.27 -12.53 -3.06
C TYR A 48 -5.80 -12.97 -3.23
N LEU A 49 -4.94 -12.00 -3.55
CA LEU A 49 -3.49 -12.17 -3.66
C LEU A 49 -2.76 -11.38 -2.57
N ASP A 50 -1.44 -11.54 -2.53
CA ASP A 50 -0.56 -10.90 -1.55
C ASP A 50 -0.46 -9.37 -1.78
N ALA A 51 -0.14 -8.65 -0.72
CA ALA A 51 0.19 -7.23 -0.70
C ALA A 51 -0.91 -6.30 -1.27
N TRP A 52 -2.16 -6.61 -1.05
CA TRP A 52 -3.28 -5.76 -1.45
C TRP A 52 -3.64 -4.72 -0.39
N VAL A 53 -4.12 -3.56 -0.86
CA VAL A 53 -4.97 -2.63 -0.11
C VAL A 53 -6.15 -2.29 -1.00
N GLN A 54 -7.33 -2.70 -0.63
CA GLN A 54 -8.54 -2.54 -1.42
C GLN A 54 -9.63 -1.83 -0.62
N VAL A 55 -10.36 -0.95 -1.27
CA VAL A 55 -11.31 -0.05 -0.62
C VAL A 55 -12.63 -0.03 -1.39
N LEU A 56 -13.74 -0.20 -0.68
CA LEU A 56 -15.09 0.05 -1.16
C LEU A 56 -15.68 1.22 -0.38
N GLN A 57 -15.97 2.34 -1.04
CA GLN A 57 -16.33 3.60 -0.40
C GLN A 57 -17.77 4.02 -0.70
N SER A 58 -18.46 4.52 0.32
CA SER A 58 -19.80 5.09 0.19
C SER A 58 -19.76 6.50 -0.40
N PRO A 59 -20.89 6.99 -0.96
CA PRO A 59 -21.08 8.42 -1.12
C PRO A 59 -21.15 9.12 0.26
N THR A 60 -21.19 10.45 0.25
CA THR A 60 -21.43 11.22 1.47
C THR A 60 -22.86 11.03 1.97
N ILE A 61 -23.02 10.71 3.24
CA ILE A 61 -24.31 10.44 3.89
C ILE A 61 -24.43 11.32 5.13
N ASN A 62 -25.54 12.03 5.29
CA ASN A 62 -25.82 12.78 6.51
C ASN A 62 -26.38 11.83 7.58
N VAL A 63 -25.72 11.76 8.73
CA VAL A 63 -26.09 10.82 9.80
C VAL A 63 -27.36 11.27 10.51
N PRO A 64 -28.45 10.48 10.48
CA PRO A 64 -29.71 10.81 11.14
C PRO A 64 -29.64 10.60 12.66
N ALA A 65 -30.65 11.13 13.38
CA ALA A 65 -30.78 10.86 14.81
C ALA A 65 -30.99 9.37 15.07
N GLY A 66 -30.18 8.78 15.94
CA GLY A 66 -30.16 7.34 16.20
C GLY A 66 -29.68 6.53 15.01
N GLY A 67 -28.80 7.11 14.22
CA GLY A 67 -28.22 6.48 13.03
C GLY A 67 -27.45 5.21 13.35
N THR A 68 -27.69 4.19 12.55
CA THR A 68 -26.97 2.91 12.60
C THR A 68 -26.58 2.50 11.20
N LEU A 69 -25.31 2.16 11.01
CA LEU A 69 -24.85 1.45 9.82
C LEU A 69 -24.96 -0.04 10.09
N SER A 70 -25.52 -0.80 9.16
CA SER A 70 -25.46 -2.26 9.15
C SER A 70 -25.05 -2.79 7.79
N ALA A 71 -24.45 -3.96 7.78
CA ALA A 71 -24.12 -4.70 6.56
C ALA A 71 -24.13 -6.20 6.84
N MET A 72 -24.52 -6.99 5.84
CA MET A 72 -24.23 -8.42 5.83
C MET A 72 -22.79 -8.62 5.38
N MET A 73 -22.02 -9.37 6.16
CA MET A 73 -20.60 -9.58 5.86
C MET A 73 -20.22 -11.05 5.97
N LYS A 74 -19.24 -11.44 5.15
CA LYS A 74 -18.64 -12.77 5.12
C LYS A 74 -17.18 -12.64 4.73
N TRP A 75 -16.31 -13.46 5.31
CA TRP A 75 -14.92 -13.49 4.91
C TRP A 75 -14.27 -14.85 5.03
N GLY A 76 -13.31 -15.08 4.17
CA GLY A 76 -12.31 -16.14 4.26
C GLY A 76 -10.94 -15.47 4.10
N ILE A 77 -10.30 -15.18 5.23
CA ILE A 77 -9.07 -14.40 5.33
C ILE A 77 -8.07 -15.22 6.13
N GLU A 78 -6.78 -14.96 6.01
CA GLU A 78 -5.76 -15.68 6.75
C GLU A 78 -6.03 -15.67 8.26
N ASP A 79 -5.80 -16.83 8.91
CA ASP A 79 -5.99 -16.97 10.36
C ASP A 79 -4.90 -16.20 11.11
N TYR A 80 -5.31 -15.30 11.99
CA TYR A 80 -4.44 -14.45 12.79
C TYR A 80 -3.66 -15.18 13.89
N ALA A 81 -3.98 -16.45 14.15
CA ALA A 81 -3.39 -17.20 15.26
C ALA A 81 -1.86 -17.32 15.11
N GLY A 82 -1.15 -16.70 16.06
CA GLY A 82 0.30 -16.73 16.12
C GLY A 82 1.00 -15.71 15.24
N ALA A 83 0.23 -14.76 14.69
CA ALA A 83 0.82 -13.67 13.89
C ALA A 83 1.82 -12.87 14.72
N ALA A 84 3.03 -12.74 14.21
CA ALA A 84 4.09 -11.93 14.81
C ALA A 84 5.17 -11.64 13.77
N VAL A 85 5.50 -10.38 13.60
CA VAL A 85 6.62 -9.94 12.77
C VAL A 85 7.61 -9.19 13.65
N GLY A 86 8.87 -9.66 13.68
CA GLY A 86 9.91 -9.08 14.52
C GLY A 86 10.10 -7.58 14.22
N GLY A 87 10.16 -6.79 15.29
CA GLY A 87 10.31 -5.33 15.17
C GLY A 87 9.01 -4.56 14.88
N THR A 88 7.86 -5.24 14.80
CA THR A 88 6.55 -4.63 14.63
C THR A 88 5.60 -5.00 15.76
N CYS A 89 4.42 -4.37 15.80
CA CYS A 89 3.34 -4.69 16.75
C CYS A 89 2.36 -5.75 16.21
N THR A 90 2.65 -6.39 15.10
CA THR A 90 1.77 -7.34 14.41
C THR A 90 1.19 -8.40 15.35
N ASP A 91 -0.14 -8.50 15.38
CA ASP A 91 -0.91 -9.52 16.08
C ASP A 91 -2.01 -10.16 15.18
N GLY A 92 -2.00 -9.84 13.90
CA GLY A 92 -2.82 -10.41 12.81
C GLY A 92 -2.08 -10.31 11.48
N TRP A 93 -2.45 -11.14 10.51
CA TRP A 93 -1.88 -11.12 9.16
C TRP A 93 -2.71 -10.21 8.25
N ASP A 94 -3.60 -10.79 7.48
CA ASP A 94 -4.53 -10.06 6.63
C ASP A 94 -5.71 -9.52 7.43
N ALA A 95 -6.24 -8.37 7.02
CA ALA A 95 -7.25 -7.69 7.82
C ALA A 95 -8.32 -7.00 6.98
N ALA A 96 -9.59 -7.32 7.26
CA ALA A 96 -10.72 -6.50 6.84
C ALA A 96 -11.21 -5.63 7.99
N ASN A 97 -11.60 -4.38 7.69
CA ASN A 97 -12.25 -3.51 8.67
C ASN A 97 -13.21 -2.49 8.03
N VAL A 98 -13.91 -1.73 8.87
CA VAL A 98 -14.79 -0.65 8.43
C VAL A 98 -14.31 0.67 9.01
N ARG A 99 -14.23 1.69 8.18
CA ARG A 99 -13.75 3.02 8.52
C ARG A 99 -14.77 4.09 8.20
N ILE A 100 -14.70 5.21 8.93
CA ILE A 100 -15.55 6.38 8.75
C ILE A 100 -14.70 7.64 8.65
N SER A 101 -15.11 8.55 7.77
CA SER A 101 -14.57 9.90 7.68
C SER A 101 -15.70 10.91 7.84
N SER A 102 -15.47 11.96 8.62
CA SER A 102 -16.38 13.12 8.78
C SER A 102 -15.77 14.43 8.25
N ASP A 103 -14.68 14.35 7.52
CA ASP A 103 -13.94 15.49 6.99
C ASP A 103 -13.71 15.43 5.48
N GLY A 104 -14.58 14.67 4.79
CA GLY A 104 -14.52 14.54 3.33
C GLY A 104 -13.44 13.58 2.83
N GLY A 105 -12.98 12.65 3.67
CA GLY A 105 -12.00 11.64 3.33
C GLY A 105 -10.56 12.06 3.62
N ALA A 106 -10.34 13.19 4.31
CA ALA A 106 -9.02 13.63 4.69
C ALA A 106 -8.42 12.76 5.81
N THR A 107 -9.27 12.32 6.75
CA THR A 107 -8.89 11.34 7.78
C THR A 107 -9.93 10.25 7.90
N TRP A 108 -9.49 9.07 8.32
CA TRP A 108 -10.33 7.88 8.49
C TRP A 108 -10.15 7.31 9.89
N ASN A 109 -11.25 7.04 10.56
CA ASN A 109 -11.27 6.41 11.87
C ASN A 109 -11.91 5.03 11.76
N LEU A 110 -11.41 4.08 12.55
CA LEU A 110 -11.98 2.76 12.64
C LEU A 110 -13.38 2.82 13.27
N LEU A 111 -14.36 2.15 12.68
CA LEU A 111 -15.68 1.94 13.29
C LEU A 111 -15.68 0.63 14.09
N ASN A 112 -16.09 0.72 15.35
CA ASN A 112 -16.28 -0.47 16.18
C ASN A 112 -17.77 -0.87 16.16
N GLY A 113 -18.02 -2.12 15.80
CA GLY A 113 -19.36 -2.69 15.69
C GLY A 113 -19.72 -3.67 16.81
N ASN A 114 -20.86 -4.33 16.63
CA ASN A 114 -21.31 -5.42 17.49
C ASN A 114 -20.46 -6.70 17.35
N ASP A 115 -19.74 -6.83 16.25
CA ASP A 115 -18.74 -7.86 16.03
C ASP A 115 -17.35 -7.24 16.24
N PRO A 116 -16.67 -7.57 17.36
CA PRO A 116 -15.36 -6.97 17.66
C PRO A 116 -14.30 -7.48 16.69
N TYR A 117 -13.34 -6.62 16.35
CA TYR A 117 -12.17 -7.04 15.60
C TYR A 117 -11.37 -8.10 16.35
N ASP A 118 -10.80 -9.04 15.60
CA ASP A 118 -10.05 -10.18 16.16
C ASP A 118 -8.68 -9.77 16.71
N PHE A 119 -8.09 -8.72 16.13
CA PHE A 119 -6.76 -8.22 16.48
C PHE A 119 -6.67 -6.70 16.24
N ASN A 120 -5.58 -6.10 16.72
CA ASN A 120 -5.40 -4.66 16.65
C ASN A 120 -4.43 -4.22 15.53
N TYR A 121 -3.54 -5.09 15.10
CA TYR A 121 -2.40 -4.73 14.25
C TYR A 121 -2.21 -5.76 13.14
N GLY A 122 -3.05 -5.70 12.11
CA GLY A 122 -2.95 -6.53 10.91
C GLY A 122 -1.74 -6.17 10.06
N TYR A 123 -0.89 -7.15 9.77
CA TYR A 123 0.33 -6.93 9.01
C TYR A 123 0.05 -6.44 7.59
N GLY A 124 -1.03 -6.85 6.95
CA GLY A 124 -1.45 -6.35 5.65
C GLY A 124 -1.58 -4.82 5.61
N TRP A 125 -1.99 -4.18 6.71
CA TRP A 125 -2.03 -2.73 6.84
C TRP A 125 -0.67 -2.13 7.20
N ILE A 126 0.07 -2.72 8.13
CA ILE A 126 1.39 -2.26 8.57
C ILE A 126 2.40 -2.32 7.42
N TYR A 127 2.40 -3.41 6.66
CA TYR A 127 3.28 -3.60 5.52
C TYR A 127 3.05 -2.55 4.42
N ASN A 128 1.80 -2.21 4.16
CA ASN A 128 1.41 -1.28 3.12
C ASN A 128 1.43 0.19 3.55
N ASP A 129 1.68 0.49 4.82
CA ASP A 129 1.83 1.84 5.34
C ASP A 129 3.21 2.02 5.98
N PRO A 130 4.18 2.59 5.25
CA PRO A 130 5.54 2.79 5.77
C PRO A 130 5.60 3.80 6.93
N GLU A 131 4.56 4.61 7.14
CA GLU A 131 4.46 5.57 8.24
C GLU A 131 3.78 4.96 9.47
N TYR A 132 3.39 3.69 9.41
CA TYR A 132 2.71 3.03 10.50
C TYR A 132 3.60 2.92 11.74
N ASP A 133 3.17 3.57 12.82
CA ASP A 133 3.86 3.58 14.11
C ASP A 133 3.03 2.82 15.15
N CYS A 134 3.59 1.72 15.67
CA CYS A 134 3.03 0.96 16.76
C CYS A 134 3.02 1.80 18.05
N GLY A 135 1.95 2.42 18.39
CA GLY A 135 1.81 3.29 19.56
C GLY A 135 1.59 4.76 19.22
N GLY A 136 1.51 5.09 17.91
CA GLY A 136 1.19 6.42 17.42
C GLY A 136 -0.31 6.67 17.22
N SER A 137 -0.65 7.82 16.64
CA SER A 137 -2.03 8.24 16.37
C SER A 137 -2.73 7.42 15.26
N LEU A 138 -2.00 6.59 14.52
CA LEU A 138 -2.50 5.72 13.45
C LEU A 138 -2.82 4.29 13.92
N GLU A 139 -2.60 3.97 15.18
CA GLU A 139 -2.80 2.66 15.79
C GLU A 139 -4.14 2.00 15.48
N GLN A 140 -5.18 2.78 15.31
CA GLN A 140 -6.54 2.25 15.27
C GLN A 140 -7.01 1.76 13.91
N VAL A 141 -6.27 2.03 12.85
CA VAL A 141 -6.71 1.67 11.49
C VAL A 141 -6.22 0.31 11.02
N ALA A 142 -5.30 -0.31 11.73
CA ALA A 142 -4.77 -1.63 11.40
C ALA A 142 -5.53 -2.79 12.06
N ALA A 143 -6.44 -2.52 12.99
CA ALA A 143 -7.30 -3.55 13.55
C ALA A 143 -8.20 -4.18 12.47
N GLY A 144 -8.53 -5.45 12.62
CA GLY A 144 -9.37 -6.12 11.64
C GLY A 144 -9.89 -7.48 12.06
N TRP A 145 -10.74 -8.00 11.21
CA TRP A 145 -11.17 -9.39 11.23
C TRP A 145 -10.24 -10.22 10.36
N GLY A 146 -9.95 -11.44 10.81
CA GLY A 146 -9.24 -12.47 10.08
C GLY A 146 -9.94 -13.82 10.21
N GLY A 147 -9.31 -14.88 9.72
CA GLY A 147 -9.89 -16.22 9.75
C GLY A 147 -11.13 -16.38 8.87
N GLN A 148 -12.10 -17.13 9.34
CA GLN A 148 -13.30 -17.50 8.57
C GLN A 148 -14.57 -17.06 9.31
N ALA A 149 -15.45 -16.36 8.61
CA ALA A 149 -16.80 -16.05 9.08
C ALA A 149 -17.82 -16.26 7.97
N ASP A 150 -18.94 -16.90 8.30
CA ASP A 150 -20.07 -17.04 7.38
C ASP A 150 -20.94 -15.77 7.41
N TRP A 151 -21.87 -15.61 6.46
CA TRP A 151 -22.76 -14.46 6.39
C TRP A 151 -23.45 -14.16 7.73
N HIS A 152 -23.23 -12.96 8.22
CA HIS A 152 -23.85 -12.43 9.43
C HIS A 152 -23.96 -10.89 9.35
N GLU A 153 -24.89 -10.35 10.13
CA GLU A 153 -25.08 -8.90 10.19
C GLU A 153 -24.09 -8.27 11.19
N VAL A 154 -23.38 -7.26 10.73
CA VAL A 154 -22.57 -6.38 11.57
C VAL A 154 -23.18 -5.00 11.61
N THR A 155 -23.28 -4.41 12.81
CA THR A 155 -23.91 -3.12 13.06
C THR A 155 -22.96 -2.18 13.77
N PHE A 156 -23.03 -0.89 13.41
CA PHE A 156 -22.18 0.17 13.97
C PHE A 156 -23.07 1.34 14.44
N ASP A 157 -22.87 1.78 15.67
CA ASP A 157 -23.54 2.96 16.21
C ASP A 157 -22.93 4.25 15.67
N LEU A 158 -23.72 5.06 15.01
CA LEU A 158 -23.30 6.33 14.43
C LEU A 158 -23.63 7.54 15.30
N SER A 159 -24.01 7.35 16.55
CA SER A 159 -24.48 8.45 17.42
C SER A 159 -23.46 9.57 17.62
N GLU A 160 -22.16 9.26 17.58
CA GLU A 160 -21.07 10.24 17.66
C GLU A 160 -21.00 11.17 16.44
N TYR A 161 -21.55 10.74 15.32
CA TYR A 161 -21.55 11.47 14.05
C TYR A 161 -22.87 12.15 13.72
N LEU A 162 -23.79 12.25 14.69
CA LEU A 162 -25.12 12.82 14.49
C LEU A 162 -25.08 14.17 13.78
N GLY A 163 -25.76 14.25 12.64
CA GLY A 163 -25.89 15.46 11.82
C GLY A 163 -24.65 15.83 11.03
N MET A 164 -23.60 15.01 11.10
CA MET A 164 -22.42 15.18 10.27
C MET A 164 -22.62 14.52 8.90
N ASP A 165 -21.96 15.05 7.91
CA ASP A 165 -21.79 14.40 6.61
C ASP A 165 -20.61 13.45 6.70
N VAL A 166 -20.84 12.16 6.49
CA VAL A 166 -19.81 11.11 6.62
C VAL A 166 -19.71 10.27 5.36
N MET A 167 -18.57 9.61 5.22
CA MET A 167 -18.35 8.52 4.26
C MET A 167 -17.87 7.29 5.01
N PHE A 168 -18.23 6.11 4.50
CA PHE A 168 -17.76 4.82 5.02
C PHE A 168 -16.83 4.16 4.01
N GLN A 169 -15.90 3.39 4.52
CA GLN A 169 -15.09 2.47 3.74
C GLN A 169 -15.16 1.08 4.34
N PHE A 170 -15.41 0.08 3.50
CA PHE A 170 -15.10 -1.32 3.78
C PHE A 170 -13.75 -1.57 3.14
N VAL A 171 -12.79 -2.01 3.91
CA VAL A 171 -11.41 -2.08 3.46
C VAL A 171 -10.80 -3.44 3.77
N PHE A 172 -9.88 -3.85 2.91
CA PHE A 172 -9.15 -5.10 3.05
C PHE A 172 -7.66 -4.85 2.74
N GLY A 173 -6.79 -5.35 3.60
CA GLY A 173 -5.34 -5.34 3.41
C GLY A 173 -4.78 -6.74 3.58
N SER A 174 -4.04 -7.24 2.58
CA SER A 174 -3.27 -8.47 2.69
C SER A 174 -1.78 -8.19 2.84
N ASP A 175 -1.11 -9.08 3.55
CA ASP A 175 0.32 -9.05 3.74
C ASP A 175 1.08 -9.62 2.51
N PRO A 176 2.42 -9.67 2.49
CA PRO A 176 3.15 -10.12 1.31
C PRO A 176 3.23 -11.64 1.15
N ALA A 177 2.46 -12.43 1.87
CA ALA A 177 2.52 -13.89 1.79
C ALA A 177 1.20 -14.57 2.22
N TYR A 178 0.96 -15.78 1.71
CA TYR A 178 -0.11 -16.69 2.09
C TYR A 178 -1.51 -16.19 1.76
N SER A 179 -1.84 -16.25 0.50
CA SER A 179 -3.13 -15.86 -0.07
C SER A 179 -3.86 -17.04 -0.72
N THR A 180 -4.90 -16.79 -1.50
CA THR A 180 -5.72 -17.82 -2.14
C THR A 180 -4.94 -18.87 -2.93
N PRO A 181 -3.83 -18.58 -3.65
CA PRO A 181 -3.00 -19.60 -4.28
C PRO A 181 -2.41 -20.63 -3.33
N ASP A 182 -2.20 -20.26 -2.06
CA ASP A 182 -1.64 -21.13 -1.03
C ASP A 182 -2.73 -21.93 -0.30
N ASP A 183 -3.91 -21.30 -0.10
CA ASP A 183 -5.06 -21.92 0.54
C ASP A 183 -6.37 -21.44 -0.12
N ASN A 184 -7.04 -22.30 -0.84
CA ASN A 184 -8.28 -21.99 -1.54
C ASN A 184 -9.50 -21.73 -0.62
N SER A 185 -9.37 -21.85 0.68
CA SER A 185 -10.37 -21.41 1.65
C SER A 185 -10.30 -19.90 1.91
N LEU A 186 -9.21 -19.25 1.49
CA LEU A 186 -9.01 -17.81 1.58
C LEU A 186 -9.74 -17.11 0.43
N THR A 187 -11.03 -16.90 0.62
CA THR A 187 -11.95 -16.43 -0.44
C THR A 187 -12.12 -14.91 -0.48
N GLY A 188 -11.43 -14.18 0.40
CA GLY A 188 -11.50 -12.73 0.50
C GLY A 188 -12.68 -12.22 1.33
N PHE A 189 -13.03 -10.95 1.15
CA PHE A 189 -14.01 -10.23 1.93
C PHE A 189 -15.25 -9.89 1.11
N LYS A 190 -16.43 -10.20 1.63
CA LYS A 190 -17.71 -9.93 0.98
C LYS A 190 -18.60 -9.05 1.86
N VAL A 191 -19.31 -8.14 1.23
CA VAL A 191 -20.25 -7.21 1.88
C VAL A 191 -21.51 -7.10 1.04
N ASP A 192 -22.68 -7.07 1.71
CA ASP A 192 -23.99 -6.93 1.09
C ASP A 192 -24.95 -6.15 2.01
N ASP A 193 -26.09 -5.74 1.46
CA ASP A 193 -27.15 -5.05 2.21
C ASP A 193 -26.63 -3.92 3.13
N ILE A 194 -25.73 -3.08 2.59
CA ILE A 194 -25.14 -1.95 3.32
C ILE A 194 -26.23 -0.90 3.55
N THR A 195 -26.63 -0.72 4.79
CA THR A 195 -27.82 0.10 5.13
C THR A 195 -27.49 1.10 6.24
N VAL A 196 -27.92 2.35 6.07
CA VAL A 196 -27.98 3.31 7.18
C VAL A 196 -29.45 3.55 7.51
N THR A 197 -29.81 3.36 8.79
CA THR A 197 -31.17 3.61 9.30
C THR A 197 -31.18 4.74 10.32
N ASP A 198 -32.35 5.39 10.48
CA ASP A 198 -32.60 6.30 11.60
C ASP A 198 -33.03 5.56 12.86
N GLY A 199 -33.14 6.25 14.00
CA GLY A 199 -33.59 5.68 15.27
C GLY A 199 -35.00 5.11 15.29
N SER A 200 -35.77 5.28 14.19
CA SER A 200 -37.09 4.68 13.99
C SER A 200 -37.06 3.46 13.06
N GLY A 201 -35.90 3.14 12.54
CA GLY A 201 -35.68 2.02 11.60
C GLY A 201 -36.01 2.39 10.15
N ASN A 202 -36.18 3.68 9.81
CA ASN A 202 -36.32 4.04 8.41
C ASN A 202 -34.95 4.06 7.71
N ILE A 203 -34.91 3.48 6.52
CA ILE A 203 -33.70 3.44 5.68
C ILE A 203 -33.46 4.83 5.10
N VAL A 204 -32.25 5.37 5.30
CA VAL A 204 -31.77 6.62 4.71
C VAL A 204 -30.71 6.41 3.64
N PHE A 205 -30.08 5.26 3.66
CA PHE A 205 -29.15 4.79 2.64
C PHE A 205 -29.24 3.26 2.53
N LEU A 206 -29.17 2.75 1.31
CA LEU A 206 -29.10 1.32 1.01
C LEU A 206 -28.21 1.13 -0.22
N ASP A 207 -27.28 0.19 -0.12
CA ASP A 207 -26.60 -0.41 -1.25
C ASP A 207 -26.68 -1.94 -1.09
N ASN A 208 -27.31 -2.59 -2.04
CA ASN A 208 -27.53 -4.04 -2.03
C ASN A 208 -26.75 -4.75 -3.15
N ALA A 209 -25.80 -4.08 -3.77
CA ALA A 209 -25.02 -4.57 -4.87
C ALA A 209 -25.81 -5.05 -6.11
N ASP A 210 -27.14 -4.92 -6.13
CA ASP A 210 -28.04 -5.33 -7.21
C ASP A 210 -28.68 -4.16 -7.94
N ASP A 211 -29.81 -3.68 -7.41
CA ASP A 211 -30.62 -2.60 -7.98
C ASP A 211 -30.23 -1.24 -7.39
N GLU A 212 -29.80 -1.20 -6.14
CA GLU A 212 -29.34 -0.01 -5.42
C GLU A 212 -27.82 -0.12 -5.25
N VAL A 213 -27.08 0.54 -6.14
CA VAL A 213 -25.60 0.44 -6.24
C VAL A 213 -25.02 1.86 -6.16
N TYR A 214 -24.52 2.22 -5.01
CA TYR A 214 -23.98 3.55 -4.71
C TYR A 214 -22.57 3.52 -4.16
N MET A 215 -22.13 2.35 -3.66
CA MET A 215 -20.75 2.16 -3.23
C MET A 215 -19.82 2.20 -4.43
N THR A 216 -18.63 2.72 -4.24
CA THR A 216 -17.62 2.88 -5.29
C THR A 216 -16.35 2.14 -4.89
N PRO A 217 -15.93 1.13 -5.67
CA PRO A 217 -14.59 0.60 -5.55
C PRO A 217 -13.56 1.70 -5.83
N MET A 218 -12.69 1.93 -4.87
CA MET A 218 -11.59 2.89 -5.03
C MET A 218 -10.34 2.15 -5.50
N ASN A 219 -9.47 2.87 -6.19
CA ASN A 219 -8.18 2.31 -6.52
C ASN A 219 -7.47 1.92 -5.22
N GLY A 220 -7.28 0.62 -5.05
CA GLY A 220 -6.47 0.09 -3.98
C GLY A 220 -5.00 0.47 -4.18
N LEU A 221 -4.17 0.10 -3.24
CA LEU A 221 -2.73 0.21 -3.39
C LEU A 221 -2.18 -1.23 -3.49
N GLU A 222 -1.87 -1.67 -4.69
CA GLU A 222 -1.02 -2.84 -4.88
C GLU A 222 0.39 -2.32 -5.09
N TYR A 223 1.29 -2.64 -4.17
CA TYR A 223 2.67 -2.23 -4.31
C TYR A 223 3.49 -3.40 -4.85
N ALA A 224 3.71 -3.44 -6.14
CA ALA A 224 4.85 -4.17 -6.67
C ALA A 224 6.10 -3.32 -6.40
N TRP A 225 6.77 -3.56 -5.29
CA TRP A 225 7.99 -2.86 -4.98
C TRP A 225 9.17 -3.58 -5.62
N GLU A 226 9.96 -2.85 -6.42
CA GLU A 226 11.27 -3.29 -6.85
C GLU A 226 12.31 -2.79 -5.87
N GLN A 227 13.13 -3.70 -5.37
CA GLN A 227 14.20 -3.38 -4.44
C GLN A 227 15.51 -3.15 -5.18
N TYR A 228 16.03 -1.95 -5.03
CA TYR A 228 17.42 -1.65 -5.35
C TYR A 228 18.22 -1.73 -4.05
N PHE A 229 19.02 -2.76 -3.95
CA PHE A 229 19.77 -3.06 -2.76
C PHE A 229 21.14 -2.37 -2.79
N TYR A 230 21.42 -1.60 -1.75
CA TYR A 230 22.71 -0.94 -1.59
C TYR A 230 23.30 -1.31 -0.25
N ASP A 231 24.40 -2.06 -0.32
CA ASP A 231 25.27 -2.31 0.80
C ASP A 231 26.39 -1.27 0.77
N TYR A 232 26.36 -0.35 1.71
CA TYR A 232 27.43 0.63 1.85
C TYR A 232 28.71 0.05 2.47
N GLY A 233 28.65 -1.19 2.95
CA GLY A 233 29.79 -1.86 3.53
C GLY A 233 30.40 -1.11 4.70
N ASP A 234 31.69 -1.33 4.92
CA ASP A 234 32.47 -0.73 5.99
C ASP A 234 32.81 0.75 5.71
N ILE A 235 31.80 1.59 5.49
CA ILE A 235 31.98 3.00 5.27
C ILE A 235 32.11 3.69 6.61
N THR A 236 33.32 3.91 7.04
CA THR A 236 33.60 4.78 8.17
C THR A 236 33.26 6.22 7.80
N ARG A 237 32.18 6.70 8.31
CA ARG A 237 31.87 8.11 8.28
C ARG A 237 32.91 8.88 9.07
N PRO A 238 33.60 9.85 8.48
CA PRO A 238 34.54 10.66 9.24
C PRO A 238 33.76 11.60 10.16
N GLY A 239 33.68 11.25 11.42
CA GLY A 239 33.30 12.11 12.52
C GLY A 239 32.12 13.07 12.29
N SER A 240 32.18 14.22 12.91
CA SER A 240 31.12 15.24 12.96
C SER A 240 31.02 16.17 11.74
N LEU A 241 31.49 15.77 10.56
CA LEU A 241 31.61 16.67 9.41
C LEU A 241 30.35 16.79 8.53
N GLY A 242 29.28 16.10 8.87
CA GLY A 242 28.03 16.20 8.13
C GLY A 242 27.98 15.30 6.90
N TRP A 243 27.33 15.77 5.87
CA TRP A 243 27.11 15.05 4.60
C TRP A 243 28.43 14.91 3.83
N GLU A 244 28.72 13.70 3.38
CA GLU A 244 29.90 13.42 2.60
C GLU A 244 29.59 12.65 1.34
N GLU A 245 30.32 12.96 0.28
CA GLU A 245 30.38 12.13 -0.90
C GLU A 245 31.27 10.92 -0.64
N TYR A 246 30.78 9.75 -0.98
CA TYR A 246 31.54 8.52 -0.84
C TYR A 246 32.63 8.40 -1.89
N ALA A 247 33.71 7.75 -1.52
CA ALA A 247 34.88 7.63 -2.38
C ALA A 247 34.58 6.92 -3.70
N PRO A 248 35.28 7.29 -4.78
CA PRO A 248 35.18 6.60 -6.07
C PRO A 248 35.49 5.11 -5.94
N GLY A 249 34.67 4.27 -6.55
CA GLY A 249 34.83 2.81 -6.53
C GLY A 249 33.81 2.08 -5.68
N MET A 250 33.09 2.81 -4.85
CA MET A 250 31.84 2.36 -4.29
C MET A 250 30.77 2.36 -5.39
N PRO A 251 29.71 1.57 -5.30
CA PRO A 251 28.60 1.63 -6.26
C PRO A 251 28.08 3.06 -6.41
N PHE A 252 28.24 3.89 -5.37
CA PHE A 252 27.81 5.27 -5.33
C PHE A 252 28.95 6.15 -4.85
N ASN A 253 29.29 7.12 -5.65
CA ASN A 253 30.22 8.19 -5.31
C ASN A 253 29.47 9.32 -4.59
N GLY A 254 28.92 9.04 -3.42
CA GLY A 254 28.09 9.96 -2.65
C GLY A 254 26.72 10.27 -3.25
N ASN A 255 26.43 9.72 -4.42
CA ASN A 255 25.29 10.09 -5.25
C ASN A 255 24.74 8.82 -5.89
N ALA A 256 23.78 8.18 -5.25
CA ALA A 256 23.12 7.01 -5.78
C ALA A 256 22.31 7.39 -7.04
N GLN A 257 22.52 6.69 -8.12
CA GLN A 257 21.79 6.87 -9.36
C GLN A 257 21.11 5.57 -9.76
N LEU A 258 19.80 5.63 -9.84
CA LEU A 258 18.94 4.51 -10.21
C LEU A 258 18.37 4.75 -11.59
N ASP A 259 18.46 3.77 -12.47
CA ASP A 259 17.79 3.80 -13.76
C ASP A 259 16.33 3.37 -13.55
N ILE A 260 15.43 4.32 -13.64
CA ILE A 260 13.99 4.11 -13.54
C ILE A 260 13.29 4.30 -14.90
N SER A 261 14.01 4.12 -15.99
CA SER A 261 13.49 4.32 -17.35
C SER A 261 12.35 3.38 -17.71
N GLU A 262 12.28 2.20 -17.09
CA GLU A 262 11.18 1.26 -17.27
C GLU A 262 9.84 1.79 -16.74
N TYR A 263 9.87 2.69 -15.76
CA TYR A 263 8.69 3.38 -15.24
C TYR A 263 8.35 4.67 -16.00
N ALA A 264 8.93 4.88 -17.18
CA ALA A 264 8.76 6.13 -17.92
C ALA A 264 7.32 6.34 -18.40
N GLY A 265 6.67 7.32 -17.85
CA GLY A 265 5.26 7.64 -18.14
C GLY A 265 4.30 7.20 -17.05
N ASP A 266 4.77 6.44 -16.08
CA ASP A 266 3.99 5.93 -14.95
C ASP A 266 4.00 6.91 -13.78
N ASN A 267 3.04 6.77 -12.89
CA ASN A 267 3.09 7.37 -11.58
C ASN A 267 3.81 6.41 -10.63
N VAL A 268 4.92 6.84 -10.09
CA VAL A 268 5.73 6.02 -9.20
C VAL A 268 5.84 6.63 -7.81
N ARG A 269 6.05 5.79 -6.81
CA ARG A 269 6.50 6.18 -5.48
C ARG A 269 7.89 5.62 -5.24
N VAL A 270 8.73 6.39 -4.58
CA VAL A 270 10.06 5.98 -4.14
C VAL A 270 10.04 5.92 -2.63
N ARG A 271 10.52 4.83 -2.07
CA ARG A 271 10.66 4.62 -0.63
C ARG A 271 12.09 4.25 -0.31
N PHE A 272 12.63 4.88 0.70
CA PHE A 272 13.91 4.48 1.29
C PHE A 272 13.64 3.72 2.57
N THR A 273 14.18 2.52 2.69
CA THR A 273 13.94 1.66 3.83
C THR A 273 15.26 1.32 4.50
N ALA A 274 15.33 1.49 5.82
CA ALA A 274 16.45 1.01 6.63
C ALA A 274 15.95 -0.19 7.46
N ARG A 275 16.74 -1.24 7.50
CA ARG A 275 16.54 -2.37 8.39
C ARG A 275 17.78 -2.56 9.27
N MET A 276 17.53 -2.87 10.51
CA MET A 276 18.55 -3.23 11.49
C MET A 276 18.23 -4.63 12.01
N ASP A 277 19.25 -5.33 12.42
CA ASP A 277 19.07 -6.50 13.25
C ASP A 277 18.82 -6.12 14.72
N ASP A 278 18.78 -7.08 15.62
CA ASP A 278 18.62 -6.88 17.07
C ASP A 278 19.97 -6.78 17.81
N ASN A 279 21.07 -6.58 17.07
CA ASN A 279 22.42 -6.53 17.61
C ASN A 279 22.79 -5.10 18.03
N ASP A 280 23.38 -4.98 19.22
CA ASP A 280 23.89 -3.70 19.71
C ASP A 280 25.34 -3.48 19.23
N ASP A 281 25.50 -2.72 18.17
CA ASP A 281 26.82 -2.36 17.61
C ASP A 281 27.59 -1.31 18.43
N GLY A 282 27.23 -1.15 19.68
CA GLY A 282 27.93 -0.25 20.62
C GLY A 282 27.51 1.21 20.48
N GLY A 283 26.36 1.48 19.93
CA GLY A 283 25.73 2.80 19.93
C GLY A 283 26.38 3.82 18.99
N ASN A 284 27.02 3.37 17.91
CA ASN A 284 27.67 4.22 16.92
C ASN A 284 26.89 4.34 15.60
N GLY A 285 25.74 3.71 15.50
CA GLY A 285 24.88 3.81 14.33
C GLY A 285 24.18 5.16 14.26
N ASP A 286 24.37 5.89 13.17
CA ASP A 286 23.75 7.20 12.93
C ASP A 286 22.46 7.11 12.09
N GLY A 287 22.08 5.93 11.61
CA GLY A 287 20.94 5.72 10.73
C GLY A 287 21.19 6.15 9.28
N LEU A 288 20.11 6.18 8.50
CA LEU A 288 20.12 6.57 7.09
C LEU A 288 19.74 8.04 6.95
N TYR A 289 20.57 8.80 6.24
CA TYR A 289 20.32 10.20 5.89
C TYR A 289 20.16 10.32 4.38
N ILE A 290 19.17 11.06 3.96
CA ILE A 290 18.87 11.29 2.54
C ILE A 290 18.63 12.78 2.34
N ASP A 291 19.24 13.35 1.30
CA ASP A 291 19.03 14.73 0.90
C ASP A 291 19.20 14.84 -0.64
N ASP A 292 18.77 15.95 -1.19
CA ASP A 292 18.90 16.27 -2.62
C ASP A 292 18.33 15.16 -3.55
N LEU A 293 17.17 14.62 -3.23
CA LEU A 293 16.50 13.66 -4.11
C LEU A 293 16.05 14.33 -5.41
N HIS A 294 16.62 13.92 -6.53
CA HIS A 294 16.28 14.38 -7.86
C HIS A 294 15.78 13.25 -8.75
N ILE A 295 14.62 13.46 -9.37
CA ILE A 295 14.15 12.64 -10.48
C ILE A 295 14.25 13.45 -11.76
N TRP A 296 15.00 12.96 -12.74
CA TRP A 296 15.20 13.67 -14.00
C TRP A 296 14.96 12.73 -15.18
N LYS A 297 14.64 13.32 -16.31
CA LYS A 297 14.62 12.63 -17.60
C LYS A 297 15.72 13.16 -18.49
N VAL A 298 16.37 12.28 -19.21
CA VAL A 298 17.23 12.66 -20.32
C VAL A 298 16.32 12.83 -21.55
N SER A 299 16.18 14.06 -22.02
CA SER A 299 15.61 14.29 -23.34
C SER A 299 16.78 14.41 -24.32
N TYR A 300 16.90 13.46 -25.20
CA TYR A 300 17.74 13.66 -26.38
C TYR A 300 17.00 14.69 -27.26
N ASN A 301 17.52 15.90 -27.34
CA ASN A 301 17.14 16.73 -28.46
C ASN A 301 17.54 15.93 -29.69
N ASP A 302 16.65 15.86 -30.70
CA ASP A 302 17.00 15.26 -31.98
C ASP A 302 18.35 15.84 -32.41
N VAL A 303 19.38 15.02 -32.28
CA VAL A 303 20.66 15.37 -32.87
C VAL A 303 20.36 15.43 -34.37
N PRO A 304 20.54 16.54 -35.01
CA PRO A 304 20.26 16.60 -36.43
C PRO A 304 21.00 15.45 -37.12
N ILE A 305 20.24 14.63 -37.83
CA ILE A 305 20.83 13.52 -38.59
C ILE A 305 21.83 14.16 -39.56
N VAL A 306 23.09 13.78 -39.42
CA VAL A 306 24.11 14.21 -40.36
C VAL A 306 23.78 13.53 -41.67
N GLU A 307 23.34 14.29 -42.66
CA GLU A 307 23.08 13.81 -44.01
C GLU A 307 24.26 14.13 -44.90
N ASN A 308 24.42 13.35 -45.99
CA ASN A 308 25.44 13.56 -46.99
C ASN A 308 26.87 13.65 -46.46
N LEU A 309 27.21 12.72 -45.53
CA LEU A 309 28.59 12.61 -45.04
C LEU A 309 29.53 12.20 -46.20
N GLU A 310 30.40 13.07 -46.59
CA GLU A 310 31.41 12.83 -47.62
C GLU A 310 32.83 12.97 -47.03
N ALA A 311 33.72 12.09 -47.41
CA ALA A 311 35.11 12.12 -47.01
C ALA A 311 36.02 12.16 -48.23
N TYR A 312 36.86 13.19 -48.34
CA TYR A 312 37.84 13.32 -49.39
C TYR A 312 39.25 13.20 -48.83
N GLY A 313 40.01 12.29 -49.39
CA GLY A 313 41.44 12.16 -49.07
C GLY A 313 42.26 13.21 -49.86
N LEU A 314 43.05 14.00 -49.14
CA LEU A 314 44.10 14.88 -49.71
C LEU A 314 45.45 14.43 -49.17
N ASP A 315 46.53 14.92 -49.78
CA ASP A 315 47.88 14.62 -49.29
C ASP A 315 48.00 15.00 -47.80
N ASN A 316 48.18 13.98 -46.94
CA ASN A 316 48.34 14.09 -45.50
C ASN A 316 47.13 14.61 -44.70
N GLN A 317 45.91 14.67 -45.27
CA GLN A 317 44.67 15.06 -44.55
C GLN A 317 43.44 14.41 -45.16
N VAL A 318 42.42 14.28 -44.36
CA VAL A 318 41.05 13.91 -44.78
C VAL A 318 40.13 15.06 -44.47
N VAL A 319 39.37 15.51 -45.49
CA VAL A 319 38.32 16.48 -45.30
C VAL A 319 36.99 15.75 -45.19
N ILE A 320 36.24 16.03 -44.13
CA ILE A 320 34.92 15.49 -43.93
C ILE A 320 33.92 16.65 -44.06
N SER A 321 32.92 16.47 -44.89
CA SER A 321 31.81 17.43 -45.06
C SER A 321 30.49 16.72 -44.84
N TRP A 322 29.53 17.45 -44.30
CA TRP A 322 28.16 16.97 -44.06
C TRP A 322 27.18 18.11 -44.09
N ASP A 323 25.92 17.77 -44.34
CA ASP A 323 24.79 18.70 -44.21
C ASP A 323 24.13 18.49 -42.82
N MET A 324 23.61 19.56 -42.22
CA MET A 324 22.86 19.54 -40.96
C MET A 324 21.40 19.88 -41.22
#